data_3c5dd84d11094595bb71593103ecb603
#
_entry.id   3c5dd84d11094595bb71593103ecb603
#
_cell.length_a   1.000
_cell.length_b   1.000
_cell.length_c   1.000
_cell.angle_alpha   90.00
_cell.angle_beta   90.00
_cell.angle_gamma   90.00
#
_symmetry.space_group_name_H-M   'P 1'
#
loop_
_entity.id
_entity.type
_entity.pdbx_description
1 polymer ?
#
loop_
_entity_poly.entity_id
_entity_poly.type
_entity_poly.pdbx_seq_one_letter_code
_entity_poly.pdbx_strand_id
1 'polypeptide(L)'
;MLQKSRARSLGFFVLQGNINARYKPKGNMELNTRTLAAWAFPAATLMASPGALAQQLPPLALALTGQLSSVVLKPETAYVIGSSPLVWNTILGAFGPAVKPYSEGLRMLTIKQAIRLRPLPLAPTPPSEVFANSYSQAISFGDSMSDTGNLADSLEHFGGRAMPDAPSKRGRFSDGVVVIEAMTNALNIPLVNYAFAGARSGTNNLMPVYGMQQGMLKQIQDFLDNQPSTTTPVDANALYVLWTGPDDYYADGNIFNKLTTYQIANNLNKGMSKLYQRGARHFFVPQMPDLSITPSARDHNKTLSNYLVNAKARSAEFAIVLTNTLKAFAKQYPQAQVRTFETYTYSQVRMVQAAAEGNNVTEPCYNPVFPGVPGPVCARPDKYLFWDANHPTAAGSTVIGTDFAKSLVQAAPLPSR
;
A
#
# COMPACT_ATOMS: atom_id res chain seq x y z
N MET A 1 -7.30 -51.90 5.52
CA MET A 1 -6.00 -51.47 4.96
C MET A 1 -6.13 -50.04 4.51
N LEU A 2 -5.63 -49.14 5.30
CA LEU A 2 -5.70 -47.67 5.10
C LEU A 2 -4.48 -47.22 4.31
N GLN A 3 -4.68 -46.77 3.07
CA GLN A 3 -3.65 -46.12 2.28
C GLN A 3 -3.72 -44.61 2.54
N LYS A 4 -2.71 -44.08 3.25
CA LYS A 4 -2.48 -42.66 3.44
C LYS A 4 -1.93 -42.06 2.12
N SER A 5 -2.74 -41.31 1.40
CA SER A 5 -2.26 -40.44 0.34
C SER A 5 -1.63 -39.20 0.94
N ARG A 6 -0.33 -39.02 0.76
CA ARG A 6 0.40 -37.81 1.08
C ARG A 6 0.07 -36.74 0.04
N ALA A 7 -0.74 -35.77 0.39
CA ALA A 7 -0.83 -34.51 -0.33
C ALA A 7 0.49 -33.74 -0.12
N ARG A 8 1.29 -33.58 -1.16
CA ARG A 8 2.39 -32.61 -1.20
C ARG A 8 1.77 -31.24 -1.49
N SER A 9 1.59 -30.45 -0.45
CA SER A 9 1.32 -29.02 -0.58
C SER A 9 2.58 -28.35 -1.13
N LEU A 10 2.53 -27.86 -2.36
CA LEU A 10 3.50 -26.92 -2.88
C LEU A 10 3.26 -25.57 -2.20
N GLY A 11 4.25 -25.16 -1.40
CA GLY A 11 4.15 -24.10 -0.47
C GLY A 11 4.15 -22.73 -1.12
N PHE A 12 3.16 -21.96 -0.77
CA PHE A 12 3.40 -20.58 -0.45
C PHE A 12 4.21 -20.57 0.85
N PHE A 13 5.48 -20.20 0.73
CA PHE A 13 6.31 -20.00 1.91
C PHE A 13 5.81 -18.77 2.67
N VAL A 14 4.90 -19.01 3.59
CA VAL A 14 4.84 -18.21 4.81
C VAL A 14 6.20 -18.45 5.46
N LEU A 15 7.03 -17.41 5.53
CA LEU A 15 8.22 -17.39 6.38
C LEU A 15 7.75 -17.40 7.85
N GLN A 16 7.16 -18.52 8.30
CA GLN A 16 7.31 -18.94 9.67
C GLN A 16 8.71 -19.53 9.80
N GLY A 17 9.68 -18.62 9.95
CA GLY A 17 11.03 -18.98 10.32
C GLY A 17 10.98 -19.69 11.66
N ASN A 18 11.14 -21.00 11.65
CA ASN A 18 11.58 -21.74 12.80
C ASN A 18 12.92 -21.15 13.26
N ILE A 19 12.88 -20.32 14.31
CA ILE A 19 14.05 -19.72 14.96
C ILE A 19 14.77 -20.83 15.75
N ASN A 20 15.20 -21.87 15.07
CA ASN A 20 16.06 -22.93 15.61
C ASN A 20 17.25 -23.23 14.67
N ALA A 21 17.60 -22.33 13.75
CA ALA A 21 18.92 -22.35 13.15
C ALA A 21 19.86 -21.58 14.06
N ARG A 22 20.78 -22.29 14.70
CA ARG A 22 21.87 -21.76 15.53
C ARG A 22 22.73 -20.82 14.68
N TYR A 23 22.34 -19.55 14.60
CA TYR A 23 23.25 -18.50 14.19
C TYR A 23 24.11 -18.15 15.41
N LYS A 24 25.36 -18.55 15.40
CA LYS A 24 26.36 -18.01 16.31
C LYS A 24 26.80 -16.66 15.74
N PRO A 25 26.40 -15.51 16.30
CA PRO A 25 27.01 -14.25 15.93
C PRO A 25 28.44 -14.27 16.46
N LYS A 26 29.42 -14.17 15.59
CA LYS A 26 30.74 -13.73 15.96
C LYS A 26 30.68 -12.23 16.26
N GLY A 27 30.60 -11.89 17.50
CA GLY A 27 30.56 -10.52 18.00
C GLY A 27 29.37 -10.34 18.93
N ASN A 28 29.62 -10.36 20.24
CA ASN A 28 28.70 -9.94 21.27
C ASN A 28 28.38 -8.46 21.04
N MET A 29 27.25 -8.14 20.43
CA MET A 29 26.66 -6.83 20.55
C MET A 29 25.88 -6.84 21.87
N GLU A 30 26.61 -6.74 23.00
CA GLU A 30 26.01 -6.30 24.24
C GLU A 30 25.44 -4.91 23.97
N LEU A 31 24.13 -4.78 23.89
CA LEU A 31 23.43 -3.52 24.03
C LEU A 31 23.79 -2.97 25.41
N ASN A 32 24.86 -2.17 25.43
CA ASN A 32 25.37 -1.61 26.67
C ASN A 32 24.32 -0.62 27.18
N THR A 33 23.56 -1.05 28.19
CA THR A 33 22.53 -0.25 28.88
C THR A 33 23.09 1.10 29.38
N ARG A 34 24.42 1.20 29.59
CA ARG A 34 25.10 2.45 29.95
C ARG A 34 25.14 3.44 28.78
N THR A 35 25.23 2.97 27.53
CA THR A 35 25.22 3.85 26.34
C THR A 35 23.80 4.40 26.09
N LEU A 36 22.77 3.61 26.29
CA LEU A 36 21.38 4.07 26.23
C LEU A 36 21.06 5.08 27.36
N ALA A 37 21.60 4.86 28.57
CA ALA A 37 21.43 5.79 29.69
C ALA A 37 22.16 7.12 29.47
N ALA A 38 23.31 7.14 28.81
CA ALA A 38 24.05 8.36 28.52
C ALA A 38 23.34 9.29 27.53
N TRP A 39 22.51 8.75 26.65
CA TRP A 39 21.70 9.53 25.71
C TRP A 39 20.32 9.92 26.27
N ALA A 40 19.84 9.23 27.31
CA ALA A 40 18.62 9.58 28.02
C ALA A 40 18.81 10.83 28.94
N PHE A 41 20.02 11.15 29.34
CA PHE A 41 20.31 12.21 30.31
C PHE A 41 19.86 13.62 29.86
N PRO A 42 20.04 14.07 28.62
CA PRO A 42 19.54 15.38 28.19
C PRO A 42 18.02 15.45 28.13
N ALA A 43 17.36 14.34 27.80
CA ALA A 43 15.91 14.25 27.73
C ALA A 43 15.27 14.22 29.13
N ALA A 44 15.92 13.55 30.09
CA ALA A 44 15.44 13.50 31.47
C ALA A 44 15.57 14.84 32.20
N THR A 45 16.57 15.67 31.88
CA THR A 45 16.76 16.99 32.46
C THR A 45 15.73 18.01 31.96
N LEU A 46 15.20 17.82 30.75
CA LEU A 46 14.09 18.63 30.20
C LEU A 46 12.73 18.24 30.80
N MET A 47 12.63 17.10 31.49
CA MET A 47 11.39 16.57 32.07
C MET A 47 11.14 16.97 33.54
N ALA A 48 11.82 17.97 34.07
CA ALA A 48 11.86 18.27 35.50
C ALA A 48 10.62 19.02 36.07
N SER A 49 9.58 19.35 35.28
CA SER A 49 8.36 19.93 35.80
C SER A 49 7.06 19.36 35.22
N PRO A 50 6.25 18.65 36.01
CA PRO A 50 5.03 18.00 35.54
C PRO A 50 3.96 18.94 34.96
N GLY A 51 3.91 20.21 35.40
CA GLY A 51 2.88 21.14 34.96
C GLY A 51 3.15 21.79 33.59
N ALA A 52 4.40 21.88 33.15
CA ALA A 52 4.77 22.44 31.84
C ALA A 52 4.69 21.38 30.72
N LEU A 53 4.68 20.11 31.06
CA LEU A 53 4.68 18.99 30.15
C LEU A 53 3.38 18.85 29.35
N ALA A 54 2.24 19.14 29.95
CA ALA A 54 0.94 18.87 29.34
C ALA A 54 0.65 19.77 28.10
N GLN A 55 1.23 20.97 28.03
CA GLN A 55 1.04 21.92 26.93
C GLN A 55 2.13 21.84 25.86
N GLN A 56 3.30 21.23 26.16
CA GLN A 56 4.44 21.14 25.25
C GLN A 56 4.71 19.72 24.73
N LEU A 57 3.88 18.76 25.07
CA LEU A 57 4.09 17.35 24.76
C LEU A 57 4.24 17.03 23.27
N PRO A 58 3.43 17.58 22.35
CA PRO A 58 3.62 17.31 20.93
C PRO A 58 4.99 17.72 20.40
N PRO A 59 5.53 18.93 20.69
CA PRO A 59 6.88 19.29 20.27
C PRO A 59 7.98 18.47 20.94
N LEU A 60 7.81 18.11 22.21
CA LEU A 60 8.78 17.30 22.95
C LEU A 60 8.78 15.84 22.46
N ALA A 61 7.62 15.28 22.21
CA ALA A 61 7.48 13.96 21.63
C ALA A 61 8.06 13.92 20.20
N LEU A 62 7.83 14.98 19.42
CA LEU A 62 8.41 15.13 18.08
C LEU A 62 9.93 15.28 18.13
N ALA A 63 10.46 16.03 19.09
CA ALA A 63 11.89 16.18 19.29
C ALA A 63 12.55 14.87 19.74
N LEU A 64 11.93 14.14 20.67
CA LEU A 64 12.42 12.84 21.13
C LEU A 64 12.39 11.79 20.03
N THR A 65 11.30 11.70 19.27
CA THR A 65 11.21 10.77 18.14
C THR A 65 12.10 11.21 16.98
N GLY A 66 12.24 12.51 16.74
CA GLY A 66 13.17 13.07 15.78
C GLY A 66 14.62 12.79 16.15
N GLN A 67 15.00 12.92 17.43
CA GLN A 67 16.34 12.58 17.91
C GLN A 67 16.58 11.07 17.89
N LEU A 68 15.62 10.24 18.30
CA LEU A 68 15.72 8.79 18.22
C LEU A 68 15.86 8.32 16.77
N SER A 69 15.13 8.94 15.84
CA SER A 69 15.17 8.56 14.43
C SER A 69 16.38 9.14 13.69
N SER A 70 16.89 10.32 14.08
CA SER A 70 17.96 10.99 13.32
C SER A 70 19.37 10.74 13.82
N VAL A 71 19.54 10.39 15.09
CA VAL A 71 20.88 10.31 15.73
C VAL A 71 21.28 8.88 16.09
N VAL A 72 20.34 8.02 16.46
CA VAL A 72 20.65 6.67 16.99
C VAL A 72 20.11 5.56 16.09
N LEU A 73 19.05 5.82 15.39
CA LEU A 73 18.33 4.81 14.65
C LEU A 73 17.93 5.39 13.30
N LYS A 74 18.28 4.67 12.24
CA LYS A 74 17.59 4.89 10.97
C LYS A 74 16.10 4.79 11.25
N PRO A 75 15.22 5.51 10.55
CA PRO A 75 13.76 5.50 10.77
C PRO A 75 13.16 4.09 10.92
N GLU A 76 13.77 3.10 10.29
CA GLU A 76 13.49 1.67 10.35
C GLU A 76 13.48 1.10 11.74
N THR A 77 14.56 1.39 12.43
CA THR A 77 14.73 0.90 13.79
C THR A 77 13.71 1.54 14.72
N ALA A 78 13.37 2.81 14.47
CA ALA A 78 12.30 3.50 15.20
C ALA A 78 10.95 2.83 15.00
N TYR A 79 10.63 2.34 13.80
CA TYR A 79 9.41 1.59 13.56
C TYR A 79 9.41 0.22 14.26
N VAL A 80 10.49 -0.55 14.17
CA VAL A 80 10.64 -1.83 14.88
C VAL A 80 10.43 -1.63 16.38
N ILE A 81 11.07 -0.60 16.94
CA ILE A 81 10.93 -0.24 18.34
C ILE A 81 9.47 0.08 18.67
N GLY A 82 8.82 0.94 17.87
CA GLY A 82 7.44 1.34 18.09
C GLY A 82 6.43 0.21 17.85
N SER A 83 6.69 -0.70 16.91
CA SER A 83 5.79 -1.82 16.59
C SER A 83 5.92 -3.02 17.52
N SER A 84 7.04 -3.16 18.25
CA SER A 84 7.25 -4.24 19.20
C SER A 84 6.94 -3.80 20.63
N PRO A 85 5.86 -4.29 21.27
CA PRO A 85 5.53 -3.93 22.65
C PRO A 85 6.66 -4.25 23.64
N LEU A 86 7.39 -5.34 23.43
CA LEU A 86 8.51 -5.74 24.28
C LEU A 86 9.66 -4.75 24.21
N VAL A 87 10.09 -4.41 23.00
CA VAL A 87 11.19 -3.46 22.75
C VAL A 87 10.79 -2.08 23.23
N TRP A 88 9.57 -1.64 22.93
CA TRP A 88 9.03 -0.35 23.36
C TRP A 88 8.99 -0.22 24.88
N ASN A 89 8.47 -1.22 25.59
CA ASN A 89 8.42 -1.22 27.05
C ASN A 89 9.81 -1.24 27.70
N THR A 90 10.77 -1.90 27.07
CA THR A 90 12.18 -1.89 27.54
C THR A 90 12.76 -0.49 27.44
N ILE A 91 12.51 0.21 26.33
CA ILE A 91 12.96 1.58 26.12
C ILE A 91 12.26 2.55 27.08
N LEU A 92 10.92 2.40 27.24
CA LEU A 92 10.17 3.21 28.18
C LEU A 92 10.63 3.02 29.63
N GLY A 93 11.05 1.83 29.99
CA GLY A 93 11.64 1.55 31.31
C GLY A 93 12.87 2.40 31.59
N ALA A 94 13.64 2.73 30.53
CA ALA A 94 14.82 3.61 30.66
C ALA A 94 14.44 5.10 30.85
N PHE A 95 13.25 5.53 30.44
CA PHE A 95 12.77 6.92 30.62
C PHE A 95 12.00 7.15 31.91
N GLY A 96 11.72 6.10 32.67
CA GLY A 96 11.05 6.16 33.96
C GLY A 96 9.53 6.33 33.93
N PRO A 97 8.87 6.34 35.10
CA PRO A 97 7.41 6.32 35.24
C PRO A 97 6.69 7.55 34.66
N ALA A 98 7.35 8.69 34.59
CA ALA A 98 6.75 9.96 34.13
C ALA A 98 6.30 9.91 32.66
N VAL A 99 6.90 9.04 31.82
CA VAL A 99 6.59 8.92 30.40
C VAL A 99 5.53 7.86 30.12
N LYS A 100 5.26 6.98 31.09
CA LYS A 100 4.33 5.86 30.95
C LYS A 100 2.91 6.27 30.51
N PRO A 101 2.30 7.36 31.01
CA PRO A 101 0.97 7.81 30.56
C PRO A 101 0.91 8.24 29.08
N TYR A 102 2.05 8.58 28.51
CA TYR A 102 2.16 9.06 27.13
C TYR A 102 2.73 8.02 26.15
N SER A 103 2.98 6.82 26.65
CA SER A 103 3.70 5.75 25.96
C SER A 103 3.08 5.41 24.61
N GLU A 104 1.77 5.31 24.53
CA GLU A 104 1.09 4.94 23.30
C GLU A 104 1.13 6.05 22.26
N GLY A 105 0.95 7.30 22.67
CA GLY A 105 1.08 8.47 21.80
C GLY A 105 2.50 8.60 21.22
N LEU A 106 3.53 8.41 22.06
CA LEU A 106 4.93 8.42 21.62
C LEU A 106 5.23 7.26 20.66
N ARG A 107 4.71 6.07 20.94
CA ARG A 107 4.84 4.89 20.09
C ARG A 107 4.24 5.16 18.71
N MET A 108 3.03 5.69 18.67
CA MET A 108 2.34 6.02 17.42
C MET A 108 3.04 7.12 16.63
N LEU A 109 3.56 8.16 17.30
CA LEU A 109 4.37 9.20 16.64
C LEU A 109 5.65 8.63 16.07
N THR A 110 6.33 7.73 16.77
CA THR A 110 7.54 7.06 16.31
C THR A 110 7.26 6.24 15.06
N ILE A 111 6.17 5.46 15.05
CA ILE A 111 5.73 4.68 13.88
C ILE A 111 5.42 5.62 12.70
N LYS A 112 4.67 6.69 12.93
CA LYS A 112 4.28 7.65 11.88
C LYS A 112 5.48 8.38 11.27
N GLN A 113 6.49 8.72 12.07
CA GLN A 113 7.71 9.35 11.56
C GLN A 113 8.59 8.38 10.77
N ALA A 114 8.57 7.09 11.16
CA ALA A 114 9.29 6.06 10.43
C ALA A 114 8.64 5.76 9.08
N ILE A 115 7.31 5.75 9.00
CA ILE A 115 6.57 5.55 7.75
C ILE A 115 6.48 6.89 7.02
N ARG A 116 7.53 7.29 6.34
CA ARG A 116 7.51 8.45 5.44
C ARG A 116 6.90 8.04 4.12
N LEU A 117 5.62 8.31 3.97
CA LEU A 117 4.85 7.98 2.77
C LEU A 117 5.14 8.96 1.62
N ARG A 118 6.40 9.12 1.29
CA ARG A 118 6.84 9.94 0.16
C ARG A 118 7.15 9.06 -1.03
N PRO A 119 6.55 9.35 -2.20
CA PRO A 119 6.95 8.67 -3.42
C PRO A 119 8.46 8.75 -3.62
N LEU A 120 9.10 7.62 -3.88
CA LEU A 120 10.50 7.63 -4.29
C LEU A 120 10.59 8.35 -5.65
N PRO A 121 11.42 9.40 -5.77
CA PRO A 121 11.43 10.21 -6.97
C PRO A 121 11.90 9.40 -8.19
N LEU A 122 11.13 9.46 -9.26
CA LEU A 122 11.58 9.08 -10.61
C LEU A 122 11.96 10.35 -11.38
N ALA A 123 12.79 10.18 -12.39
CA ALA A 123 12.99 11.26 -13.36
C ALA A 123 11.63 11.61 -13.95
N PRO A 124 11.26 12.91 -14.03
CA PRO A 124 10.00 13.34 -14.61
C PRO A 124 9.89 12.82 -16.05
N THR A 125 8.84 12.07 -16.33
CA THR A 125 8.46 11.75 -17.70
C THR A 125 7.31 12.68 -18.03
N PRO A 126 7.49 13.61 -19.01
CA PRO A 126 6.39 14.48 -19.40
C PRO A 126 5.20 13.63 -19.83
N PRO A 127 3.97 13.96 -19.41
CA PRO A 127 2.78 13.27 -19.88
C PRO A 127 2.61 13.53 -21.39
N SER A 128 2.10 12.53 -22.10
CA SER A 128 1.76 12.68 -23.53
C SER A 128 0.59 13.64 -23.73
N GLU A 129 -0.25 13.80 -22.71
CA GLU A 129 -1.42 14.66 -22.71
C GLU A 129 -1.68 15.18 -21.29
N VAL A 130 -2.11 16.44 -21.17
CA VAL A 130 -2.49 17.08 -19.90
C VAL A 130 -3.96 17.47 -19.96
N PHE A 131 -4.73 17.01 -18.97
CA PHE A 131 -6.15 17.27 -18.84
C PHE A 131 -6.42 18.36 -17.79
N ALA A 132 -7.02 19.47 -18.23
CA ALA A 132 -7.41 20.55 -17.32
C ALA A 132 -8.45 20.07 -16.31
N ASN A 133 -8.21 20.35 -15.05
CA ASN A 133 -9.08 19.98 -13.93
C ASN A 133 -8.98 21.00 -12.80
N SER A 134 -9.76 20.81 -11.72
CA SER A 134 -9.79 21.69 -10.55
C SER A 134 -9.32 21.01 -9.26
N TYR A 135 -8.74 19.82 -9.35
CA TYR A 135 -8.23 19.14 -8.15
C TYR A 135 -6.95 19.79 -7.65
N SER A 136 -6.86 20.01 -6.33
CA SER A 136 -5.67 20.57 -5.70
C SER A 136 -4.51 19.58 -5.67
N GLN A 137 -4.81 18.30 -5.50
CA GLN A 137 -3.88 17.18 -5.41
C GLN A 137 -4.64 15.86 -5.50
N ALA A 138 -3.92 14.75 -5.67
CA ALA A 138 -4.46 13.42 -5.46
C ALA A 138 -3.91 12.81 -4.16
N ILE A 139 -4.79 12.19 -3.38
CA ILE A 139 -4.43 11.43 -2.17
C ILE A 139 -4.83 9.98 -2.43
N SER A 140 -3.83 9.10 -2.57
CA SER A 140 -4.04 7.71 -3.00
C SER A 140 -3.91 6.72 -1.85
N PHE A 141 -4.85 5.78 -1.81
CA PHE A 141 -4.87 4.61 -0.93
C PHE A 141 -5.07 3.36 -1.78
N GLY A 142 -4.28 2.34 -1.54
CA GLY A 142 -4.37 1.12 -2.34
C GLY A 142 -3.19 0.18 -2.15
N ASP A 143 -2.95 -0.62 -3.15
CA ASP A 143 -1.98 -1.71 -3.18
C ASP A 143 -0.79 -1.42 -4.13
N SER A 144 -0.14 -2.48 -4.63
CA SER A 144 1.03 -2.40 -5.51
C SER A 144 0.78 -1.70 -6.85
N MET A 145 -0.46 -1.62 -7.32
CA MET A 145 -0.82 -0.87 -8.53
C MET A 145 -0.64 0.64 -8.37
N SER A 146 -0.58 1.09 -7.12
CA SER A 146 -0.47 2.49 -6.73
C SER A 146 0.79 2.79 -5.90
N ASP A 147 1.46 1.78 -5.32
CA ASP A 147 2.64 1.99 -4.47
C ASP A 147 3.80 2.60 -5.28
N THR A 148 4.33 3.71 -4.80
CA THR A 148 5.44 4.46 -5.42
C THR A 148 6.76 4.29 -4.66
N GLY A 149 6.86 3.23 -3.86
CA GLY A 149 8.03 2.84 -3.11
C GLY A 149 7.84 2.79 -1.60
N ASN A 150 6.61 2.89 -1.08
CA ASN A 150 6.35 2.85 0.36
C ASN A 150 6.74 1.51 0.99
N LEU A 151 6.45 0.38 0.31
CA LEU A 151 6.92 -0.93 0.75
C LEU A 151 8.45 -1.00 0.73
N ALA A 152 9.08 -0.58 -0.36
CA ALA A 152 10.55 -0.65 -0.52
C ALA A 152 11.26 0.18 0.54
N ASP A 153 10.83 1.42 0.73
CA ASP A 153 11.36 2.34 1.74
C ASP A 153 11.21 1.73 3.14
N SER A 154 10.04 1.18 3.45
CA SER A 154 9.81 0.50 4.73
C SER A 154 10.74 -0.69 4.93
N LEU A 155 10.95 -1.53 3.92
CA LEU A 155 11.82 -2.70 4.02
C LEU A 155 13.29 -2.34 4.16
N GLU A 156 13.78 -1.38 3.37
CA GLU A 156 15.15 -0.86 3.51
C GLU A 156 15.37 -0.29 4.90
N HIS A 157 14.33 0.34 5.43
CA HIS A 157 14.28 0.87 6.77
C HIS A 157 14.44 -0.21 7.83
N PHE A 158 14.01 -1.41 7.65
CA PHE A 158 14.25 -2.53 8.56
C PHE A 158 15.59 -3.23 8.35
N GLY A 159 16.47 -2.66 7.52
CA GLY A 159 17.73 -3.32 7.12
C GLY A 159 17.49 -4.52 6.21
N GLY A 160 16.28 -4.66 5.69
CA GLY A 160 15.90 -5.62 4.68
C GLY A 160 16.26 -5.13 3.27
N ARG A 161 16.05 -6.00 2.30
CA ARG A 161 16.20 -5.65 0.90
C ARG A 161 14.93 -5.02 0.39
N ALA A 162 15.03 -3.91 -0.36
CA ALA A 162 13.88 -3.28 -1.01
C ALA A 162 13.10 -4.28 -1.86
N MET A 163 11.78 -4.20 -1.80
CA MET A 163 10.87 -4.94 -2.69
C MET A 163 9.94 -3.94 -3.39
N PRO A 164 9.69 -4.14 -4.67
CA PRO A 164 10.34 -5.12 -5.56
C PRO A 164 11.80 -4.78 -5.80
N ASP A 165 12.59 -5.83 -6.03
CA ASP A 165 14.02 -5.69 -6.36
C ASP A 165 14.21 -5.13 -7.78
N ALA A 166 15.45 -4.64 -8.06
CA ALA A 166 15.87 -4.44 -9.43
C ALA A 166 15.65 -5.74 -10.25
N PRO A 167 15.20 -5.67 -11.48
CA PRO A 167 15.16 -4.49 -12.37
C PRO A 167 13.92 -3.59 -12.25
N SER A 168 13.02 -3.87 -11.33
CA SER A 168 11.89 -2.98 -11.03
C SER A 168 12.39 -1.60 -10.56
N LYS A 169 11.65 -0.54 -10.88
CA LYS A 169 12.13 0.84 -10.68
C LYS A 169 11.78 1.37 -9.29
N ARG A 170 12.80 1.52 -8.43
CA ARG A 170 12.73 2.25 -7.15
C ARG A 170 11.49 1.90 -6.32
N GLY A 171 11.30 0.61 -6.06
CA GLY A 171 10.20 0.14 -5.21
C GLY A 171 8.83 0.12 -5.85
N ARG A 172 8.72 0.36 -7.16
CA ARG A 172 7.49 0.19 -7.93
C ARG A 172 7.44 -1.21 -8.52
N PHE A 173 6.27 -1.83 -8.52
CA PHE A 173 6.04 -3.09 -9.23
C PHE A 173 5.87 -2.83 -10.73
N SER A 174 6.89 -2.22 -11.33
CA SER A 174 6.94 -1.76 -12.72
C SER A 174 8.39 -1.50 -13.12
N ASP A 175 8.67 -1.49 -14.42
CA ASP A 175 9.93 -0.98 -14.99
C ASP A 175 10.02 0.56 -15.02
N GLY A 176 8.98 1.25 -14.55
CA GLY A 176 8.92 2.71 -14.47
C GLY A 176 7.79 3.21 -13.60
N VAL A 177 6.98 4.15 -14.13
CA VAL A 177 5.82 4.70 -13.43
C VAL A 177 4.75 3.65 -13.19
N VAL A 178 3.99 3.79 -12.10
CA VAL A 178 2.77 3.04 -11.85
C VAL A 178 1.54 3.85 -12.29
N VAL A 179 0.39 3.21 -12.35
CA VAL A 179 -0.84 3.79 -12.90
C VAL A 179 -1.23 5.11 -12.23
N ILE A 180 -1.14 5.19 -10.91
CA ILE A 180 -1.52 6.40 -10.18
C ILE A 180 -0.61 7.60 -10.49
N GLU A 181 0.70 7.37 -10.70
CA GLU A 181 1.63 8.42 -11.11
C GLU A 181 1.32 8.92 -12.52
N ALA A 182 1.07 7.99 -13.45
CA ALA A 182 0.70 8.35 -14.81
C ALA A 182 -0.59 9.17 -14.84
N MET A 183 -1.59 8.80 -14.03
CA MET A 183 -2.84 9.55 -13.87
C MET A 183 -2.59 10.97 -13.33
N THR A 184 -1.84 11.10 -12.25
CA THR A 184 -1.58 12.41 -11.64
C THR A 184 -0.69 13.29 -12.50
N ASN A 185 0.25 12.71 -13.25
CA ASN A 185 1.03 13.43 -14.26
C ASN A 185 0.13 13.97 -15.38
N ALA A 186 -0.80 13.16 -15.91
CA ALA A 186 -1.75 13.58 -16.94
C ALA A 186 -2.76 14.64 -16.44
N LEU A 187 -3.08 14.65 -15.14
CA LEU A 187 -3.87 15.70 -14.49
C LEU A 187 -3.02 16.93 -14.10
N ASN A 188 -1.69 16.83 -14.14
CA ASN A 188 -0.75 17.84 -13.67
C ASN A 188 -1.02 18.28 -12.24
N ILE A 189 -1.26 17.34 -11.34
CA ILE A 189 -1.52 17.58 -9.92
C ILE A 189 -0.54 16.83 -9.02
N PRO A 190 -0.21 17.35 -7.83
CA PRO A 190 0.63 16.66 -6.85
C PRO A 190 0.00 15.33 -6.40
N LEU A 191 0.84 14.33 -6.13
CA LEU A 191 0.45 13.04 -5.55
C LEU A 191 0.93 12.95 -4.10
N VAL A 192 -0.01 12.71 -3.18
CA VAL A 192 0.25 12.26 -1.81
C VAL A 192 -0.16 10.79 -1.73
N ASN A 193 0.80 9.90 -1.55
CA ASN A 193 0.58 8.47 -1.74
C ASN A 193 0.71 7.68 -0.43
N TYR A 194 -0.39 7.09 0.01
CA TYR A 194 -0.47 6.17 1.15
C TYR A 194 -0.55 4.71 0.72
N ALA A 195 -0.64 4.42 -0.58
CA ALA A 195 -0.71 3.05 -1.10
C ALA A 195 0.53 2.24 -0.70
N PHE A 196 0.31 0.98 -0.42
CA PHE A 196 1.34 0.08 0.07
C PHE A 196 1.16 -1.31 -0.58
N ALA A 197 2.19 -1.83 -1.21
CA ALA A 197 2.10 -3.09 -1.93
C ALA A 197 1.67 -4.24 -1.00
N GLY A 198 0.82 -5.12 -1.53
CA GLY A 198 0.20 -6.20 -0.77
C GLY A 198 -0.98 -5.76 0.11
N ALA A 199 -1.40 -4.50 0.05
CA ALA A 199 -2.48 -3.98 0.88
C ALA A 199 -3.83 -4.61 0.51
N ARG A 200 -4.47 -5.25 1.49
CA ARG A 200 -5.87 -5.69 1.40
C ARG A 200 -6.80 -4.51 1.66
N SER A 201 -8.05 -4.65 1.28
CA SER A 201 -9.06 -3.59 1.49
C SER A 201 -9.30 -3.22 2.96
N GLY A 202 -9.09 -4.17 3.90
CA GLY A 202 -9.16 -3.96 5.33
C GLY A 202 -7.93 -3.26 5.91
N THR A 203 -7.53 -3.67 7.12
CA THR A 203 -6.32 -3.17 7.79
C THR A 203 -5.08 -4.02 7.51
N ASN A 204 -5.27 -5.26 7.02
CA ASN A 204 -4.22 -6.24 6.84
C ASN A 204 -3.51 -6.10 5.50
N ASN A 205 -2.30 -6.67 5.42
CA ASN A 205 -1.52 -6.78 4.20
C ASN A 205 -1.37 -8.27 3.81
N LEU A 206 -1.27 -8.56 2.51
CA LEU A 206 -1.02 -9.91 1.99
C LEU A 206 0.32 -10.46 2.47
N MET A 207 1.31 -9.59 2.55
CA MET A 207 2.65 -9.88 3.06
C MET A 207 2.88 -9.05 4.33
N PRO A 208 2.51 -9.53 5.52
CA PRO A 208 2.78 -8.82 6.77
C PRO A 208 4.28 -8.84 7.07
N VAL A 209 5.04 -7.98 6.40
CA VAL A 209 6.47 -7.84 6.60
C VAL A 209 6.70 -7.09 7.91
N TYR A 210 7.41 -7.71 8.83
CA TYR A 210 7.74 -7.14 10.15
C TYR A 210 6.51 -6.68 10.96
N GLY A 211 5.35 -7.32 10.79
CA GLY A 211 4.12 -6.95 11.49
C GLY A 211 3.44 -5.68 10.97
N MET A 212 3.89 -5.14 9.84
CA MET A 212 3.22 -4.02 9.19
C MET A 212 1.86 -4.46 8.63
N GLN A 213 0.82 -3.92 9.19
CA GLN A 213 -0.54 -4.06 8.69
C GLN A 213 -0.91 -2.78 7.95
N GLN A 214 -0.57 -2.71 6.66
CA GLN A 214 -0.78 -1.52 5.82
C GLN A 214 -1.88 -1.77 4.77
N GLY A 215 -3.00 -2.33 5.21
CA GLY A 215 -4.19 -2.40 4.36
C GLY A 215 -4.84 -1.02 4.18
N MET A 216 -5.70 -0.90 3.17
CA MET A 216 -6.30 0.39 2.77
C MET A 216 -6.98 1.15 3.93
N LEU A 217 -7.76 0.47 4.79
CA LEU A 217 -8.39 1.14 5.93
C LEU A 217 -7.37 1.65 6.97
N LYS A 218 -6.21 0.99 7.08
CA LYS A 218 -5.11 1.47 7.93
C LYS A 218 -4.43 2.69 7.31
N GLN A 219 -4.19 2.68 6.00
CA GLN A 219 -3.65 3.83 5.26
C GLN A 219 -4.53 5.07 5.44
N ILE A 220 -5.85 4.91 5.30
CA ILE A 220 -6.83 5.99 5.53
C ILE A 220 -6.77 6.47 6.98
N GLN A 221 -6.67 5.56 7.95
CA GLN A 221 -6.56 5.95 9.35
C GLN A 221 -5.27 6.74 9.59
N ASP A 222 -4.13 6.31 9.02
CA ASP A 222 -2.85 7.02 9.12
C ASP A 222 -2.92 8.42 8.49
N PHE A 223 -3.56 8.54 7.34
CA PHE A 223 -3.81 9.84 6.72
C PHE A 223 -4.62 10.76 7.64
N LEU A 224 -5.71 10.27 8.21
CA LEU A 224 -6.57 11.06 9.08
C LEU A 224 -5.89 11.42 10.40
N ASP A 225 -5.08 10.52 10.94
CA ASP A 225 -4.31 10.75 12.16
C ASP A 225 -3.15 11.73 11.96
N ASN A 226 -2.66 11.86 10.72
CA ASN A 226 -1.62 12.82 10.37
C ASN A 226 -2.15 14.25 10.19
N GLN A 227 -3.46 14.46 10.25
CA GLN A 227 -4.02 15.82 10.26
C GLN A 227 -3.71 16.53 11.58
N PRO A 228 -3.64 17.89 11.59
CA PRO A 228 -3.29 18.67 12.78
C PRO A 228 -4.16 18.35 14.01
N SER A 229 -5.41 17.97 13.80
CA SER A 229 -6.31 17.50 14.85
C SER A 229 -7.35 16.52 14.30
N THR A 230 -8.04 15.82 15.20
CA THR A 230 -9.14 14.91 14.85
C THR A 230 -10.35 15.63 14.26
N THR A 231 -10.46 16.94 14.43
CA THR A 231 -11.57 17.77 13.92
C THR A 231 -11.17 18.60 12.69
N THR A 232 -9.88 18.70 12.37
CA THR A 232 -9.42 19.44 11.18
C THR A 232 -10.01 18.81 9.92
N PRO A 233 -10.78 19.54 9.10
CA PRO A 233 -11.24 19.04 7.82
C PRO A 233 -10.06 18.70 6.91
N VAL A 234 -10.21 17.64 6.13
CA VAL A 234 -9.27 17.33 5.05
C VAL A 234 -9.59 18.19 3.83
N ASP A 235 -8.67 18.27 2.88
CA ASP A 235 -8.82 19.08 1.67
C ASP A 235 -10.04 18.63 0.84
N ALA A 236 -11.05 19.48 0.77
CA ALA A 236 -12.29 19.20 0.03
C ALA A 236 -12.08 19.22 -1.50
N ASN A 237 -11.03 19.87 -1.99
CA ASN A 237 -10.69 19.94 -3.42
C ASN A 237 -9.71 18.84 -3.87
N ALA A 238 -9.17 18.06 -2.93
CA ALA A 238 -8.32 16.93 -3.28
C ALA A 238 -9.14 15.78 -3.88
N LEU A 239 -8.52 15.06 -4.81
CA LEU A 239 -9.04 13.80 -5.37
C LEU A 239 -8.60 12.63 -4.48
N TYR A 240 -9.54 11.98 -3.81
CA TYR A 240 -9.30 10.81 -2.97
C TYR A 240 -9.44 9.55 -3.81
N VAL A 241 -8.33 8.86 -4.04
CA VAL A 241 -8.29 7.64 -4.85
C VAL A 241 -8.22 6.43 -3.93
N LEU A 242 -9.20 5.52 -4.06
CA LEU A 242 -9.24 4.26 -3.33
C LEU A 242 -9.23 3.12 -4.36
N TRP A 243 -8.08 2.49 -4.57
CA TRP A 243 -7.95 1.42 -5.56
C TRP A 243 -7.26 0.19 -4.96
N THR A 244 -8.06 -0.83 -4.66
CA THR A 244 -7.66 -2.06 -3.98
C THR A 244 -8.62 -3.20 -4.34
N GLY A 245 -8.25 -4.41 -3.99
CA GLY A 245 -9.09 -5.60 -4.14
C GLY A 245 -8.34 -6.87 -4.51
N PRO A 246 -7.37 -6.84 -5.45
CA PRO A 246 -6.65 -8.04 -5.85
C PRO A 246 -6.06 -8.84 -4.69
N ASP A 247 -5.40 -8.17 -3.75
CA ASP A 247 -4.73 -8.81 -2.62
C ASP A 247 -5.68 -9.46 -1.61
N ASP A 248 -6.94 -9.04 -1.56
CA ASP A 248 -7.96 -9.74 -0.78
C ASP A 248 -8.26 -11.12 -1.36
N TYR A 249 -8.25 -11.26 -2.70
CA TYR A 249 -8.52 -12.51 -3.39
C TYR A 249 -7.30 -13.44 -3.44
N TYR A 250 -6.09 -12.89 -3.50
CA TYR A 250 -4.85 -13.69 -3.47
C TYR A 250 -4.58 -14.30 -2.10
N ALA A 251 -5.08 -13.67 -1.03
CA ALA A 251 -4.89 -14.16 0.32
C ALA A 251 -5.70 -15.45 0.59
N ASP A 252 -5.06 -16.44 1.20
CA ASP A 252 -5.70 -17.62 1.80
C ASP A 252 -6.70 -18.38 0.87
N GLY A 253 -6.49 -18.31 -0.44
CA GLY A 253 -7.41 -18.93 -1.41
C GLY A 253 -8.77 -18.25 -1.52
N ASN A 254 -8.89 -16.99 -1.11
CA ASN A 254 -10.13 -16.22 -1.10
C ASN A 254 -10.76 -16.03 -2.49
N ILE A 255 -10.02 -16.30 -3.56
CA ILE A 255 -10.56 -16.32 -4.93
C ILE A 255 -11.74 -17.30 -5.07
N PHE A 256 -11.80 -18.34 -4.25
CA PHE A 256 -12.91 -19.31 -4.21
C PHE A 256 -14.03 -18.88 -3.25
N ASN A 257 -13.84 -17.84 -2.43
CA ASN A 257 -14.80 -17.38 -1.46
C ASN A 257 -15.62 -16.19 -2.01
N LYS A 258 -16.92 -16.40 -2.23
CA LYS A 258 -17.82 -15.35 -2.72
C LYS A 258 -17.99 -14.18 -1.77
N LEU A 259 -17.84 -14.39 -0.46
CA LEU A 259 -18.00 -13.33 0.54
C LEU A 259 -16.90 -12.27 0.45
N THR A 260 -15.73 -12.61 -0.10
CA THR A 260 -14.62 -11.67 -0.26
C THR A 260 -15.03 -10.43 -1.05
N THR A 261 -15.79 -10.58 -2.12
CA THR A 261 -16.32 -9.48 -2.93
C THR A 261 -17.07 -8.43 -2.08
N TYR A 262 -17.97 -8.91 -1.24
CA TYR A 262 -18.78 -8.03 -0.38
C TYR A 262 -17.97 -7.39 0.74
N GLN A 263 -16.97 -8.10 1.26
CA GLN A 263 -16.06 -7.55 2.27
C GLN A 263 -15.23 -6.40 1.69
N ILE A 264 -14.69 -6.54 0.48
CA ILE A 264 -13.93 -5.48 -0.20
C ILE A 264 -14.83 -4.25 -0.41
N ALA A 265 -16.00 -4.42 -1.00
CA ALA A 265 -16.94 -3.32 -1.26
C ALA A 265 -17.35 -2.60 0.04
N ASN A 266 -17.61 -3.35 1.12
CA ASN A 266 -17.92 -2.78 2.43
C ASN A 266 -16.72 -2.00 3.02
N ASN A 267 -15.49 -2.48 2.85
CA ASN A 267 -14.30 -1.76 3.31
C ASN A 267 -14.06 -0.47 2.53
N LEU A 268 -14.27 -0.49 1.21
CA LEU A 268 -14.23 0.73 0.38
C LEU A 268 -15.28 1.75 0.84
N ASN A 269 -16.51 1.31 1.06
CA ASN A 269 -17.57 2.16 1.60
C ASN A 269 -17.22 2.77 2.96
N LYS A 270 -16.66 1.96 3.88
CA LYS A 270 -16.16 2.44 5.20
C LYS A 270 -15.05 3.47 5.04
N GLY A 271 -14.09 3.23 4.14
CA GLY A 271 -12.99 4.16 3.88
C GLY A 271 -13.50 5.50 3.36
N MET A 272 -14.36 5.47 2.34
CA MET A 272 -15.00 6.67 1.78
C MET A 272 -15.80 7.43 2.84
N SER A 273 -16.59 6.72 3.67
CA SER A 273 -17.40 7.34 4.74
C SER A 273 -16.53 8.07 5.76
N LYS A 274 -15.42 7.47 6.20
CA LYS A 274 -14.46 8.12 7.11
C LYS A 274 -13.88 9.40 6.50
N LEU A 275 -13.47 9.36 5.25
CA LEU A 275 -12.91 10.50 4.53
C LEU A 275 -13.97 11.60 4.34
N TYR A 276 -15.18 11.23 3.92
CA TYR A 276 -16.30 12.18 3.73
C TYR A 276 -16.66 12.91 5.02
N GLN A 277 -16.76 12.19 6.15
CA GLN A 277 -17.04 12.78 7.48
C GLN A 277 -15.94 13.77 7.91
N ARG A 278 -14.73 13.63 7.37
CA ARG A 278 -13.62 14.55 7.60
C ARG A 278 -13.49 15.67 6.56
N GLY A 279 -14.41 15.76 5.61
CA GLY A 279 -14.46 16.86 4.64
C GLY A 279 -14.11 16.50 3.20
N ALA A 280 -13.70 15.28 2.89
CA ALA A 280 -13.45 14.85 1.52
C ALA A 280 -14.72 14.93 0.66
N ARG A 281 -14.57 15.36 -0.61
CA ARG A 281 -15.71 15.52 -1.52
C ARG A 281 -15.54 14.81 -2.86
N HIS A 282 -14.32 14.68 -3.38
CA HIS A 282 -14.06 14.06 -4.68
C HIS A 282 -13.46 12.68 -4.49
N PHE A 283 -14.16 11.65 -4.92
CA PHE A 283 -13.75 10.25 -4.81
C PHE A 283 -13.57 9.63 -6.18
N PHE A 284 -12.46 8.93 -6.38
CA PHE A 284 -12.23 8.08 -7.54
C PHE A 284 -11.93 6.66 -7.05
N VAL A 285 -12.83 5.74 -7.41
CA VAL A 285 -12.77 4.35 -6.96
C VAL A 285 -12.87 3.44 -8.19
N PRO A 286 -11.75 3.18 -8.88
CA PRO A 286 -11.74 2.28 -10.03
C PRO A 286 -12.13 0.86 -9.62
N GLN A 287 -12.77 0.14 -10.53
CA GLN A 287 -12.94 -1.30 -10.39
C GLN A 287 -11.57 -1.99 -10.43
N MET A 288 -11.51 -3.22 -9.97
CA MET A 288 -10.39 -4.12 -10.13
C MET A 288 -10.33 -4.63 -11.59
N PRO A 289 -9.15 -4.85 -12.19
CA PRO A 289 -9.05 -5.49 -13.49
C PRO A 289 -9.54 -6.95 -13.46
N ASP A 290 -9.72 -7.56 -14.62
CA ASP A 290 -9.99 -9.00 -14.72
C ASP A 290 -8.75 -9.80 -14.29
N LEU A 291 -8.79 -10.38 -13.10
CA LEU A 291 -7.67 -11.14 -12.54
C LEU A 291 -7.34 -12.40 -13.37
N SER A 292 -8.32 -12.92 -14.13
CA SER A 292 -8.12 -14.13 -14.93
C SER A 292 -7.17 -13.95 -16.12
N ILE A 293 -6.90 -12.70 -16.52
CA ILE A 293 -6.01 -12.44 -17.67
C ILE A 293 -4.53 -12.40 -17.27
N THR A 294 -4.22 -12.38 -15.99
CA THR A 294 -2.84 -12.25 -15.49
C THR A 294 -2.00 -13.52 -15.72
N PRO A 295 -0.69 -13.41 -15.93
CA PRO A 295 0.21 -14.56 -15.94
C PRO A 295 0.11 -15.39 -14.66
N SER A 296 0.02 -14.75 -13.50
CA SER A 296 -0.16 -15.37 -12.18
C SER A 296 -1.39 -16.28 -12.13
N ALA A 297 -2.52 -15.82 -12.66
CA ALA A 297 -3.74 -16.64 -12.67
C ALA A 297 -3.59 -17.89 -13.54
N ARG A 298 -2.88 -17.79 -14.66
CA ARG A 298 -2.57 -18.96 -15.50
C ARG A 298 -1.70 -19.98 -14.76
N ASP A 299 -0.70 -19.49 -14.02
CA ASP A 299 0.18 -20.36 -13.23
C ASP A 299 -0.57 -21.04 -12.09
N HIS A 300 -1.39 -20.29 -11.36
CA HIS A 300 -2.25 -20.88 -10.32
C HIS A 300 -3.20 -21.94 -10.87
N ASN A 301 -3.74 -21.73 -12.07
CA ASN A 301 -4.66 -22.69 -12.67
C ASN A 301 -4.00 -24.04 -13.04
N LYS A 302 -2.66 -24.10 -13.14
CA LYS A 302 -1.92 -25.36 -13.34
C LYS A 302 -1.99 -26.28 -12.12
N THR A 303 -2.17 -25.73 -10.93
CA THR A 303 -2.14 -26.44 -9.65
C THR A 303 -3.47 -26.39 -8.90
N LEU A 304 -4.26 -25.34 -9.12
CA LEU A 304 -5.55 -25.10 -8.47
C LEU A 304 -6.67 -25.15 -9.52
N SER A 305 -7.42 -26.25 -9.55
CA SER A 305 -8.53 -26.44 -10.50
C SER A 305 -9.52 -25.27 -10.44
N ASN A 306 -9.96 -24.84 -11.61
CA ASN A 306 -10.94 -23.77 -11.79
C ASN A 306 -10.49 -22.38 -11.29
N TYR A 307 -9.18 -22.15 -11.07
CA TYR A 307 -8.69 -20.84 -10.62
C TYR A 307 -9.07 -19.72 -11.60
N LEU A 308 -8.82 -19.89 -12.91
CA LEU A 308 -9.18 -18.89 -13.94
C LEU A 308 -10.68 -18.61 -13.97
N VAL A 309 -11.52 -19.65 -13.85
CA VAL A 309 -12.98 -19.50 -13.83
C VAL A 309 -13.42 -18.65 -12.63
N ASN A 310 -12.86 -18.95 -11.46
CA ASN A 310 -13.19 -18.19 -10.24
C ASN A 310 -12.61 -16.78 -10.29
N ALA A 311 -11.40 -16.59 -10.78
CA ALA A 311 -10.79 -15.27 -10.94
C ALA A 311 -11.65 -14.36 -11.83
N LYS A 312 -12.09 -14.86 -12.99
CA LYS A 312 -13.00 -14.13 -13.87
C LYS A 312 -14.34 -13.82 -13.20
N ALA A 313 -14.94 -14.83 -12.57
CA ALA A 313 -16.24 -14.68 -11.91
C ALA A 313 -16.19 -13.68 -10.75
N ARG A 314 -15.12 -13.70 -9.92
CA ARG A 314 -14.95 -12.77 -8.80
C ARG A 314 -14.69 -11.35 -9.30
N SER A 315 -13.87 -11.17 -10.35
CA SER A 315 -13.64 -9.84 -10.94
C SER A 315 -14.91 -9.24 -11.51
N ALA A 316 -15.71 -10.02 -12.22
CA ALA A 316 -17.00 -9.58 -12.76
C ALA A 316 -18.01 -9.24 -11.65
N GLU A 317 -18.11 -10.10 -10.64
CA GLU A 317 -18.99 -9.85 -9.48
C GLU A 317 -18.58 -8.59 -8.73
N PHE A 318 -17.25 -8.40 -8.51
CA PHE A 318 -16.74 -7.20 -7.86
C PHE A 318 -17.11 -5.93 -8.62
N ALA A 319 -16.99 -5.93 -9.94
CA ALA A 319 -17.37 -4.78 -10.77
C ALA A 319 -18.83 -4.36 -10.55
N ILE A 320 -19.73 -5.33 -10.48
CA ILE A 320 -21.17 -5.10 -10.23
C ILE A 320 -21.41 -4.61 -8.78
N VAL A 321 -20.87 -5.34 -7.80
CA VAL A 321 -21.07 -5.04 -6.38
C VAL A 321 -20.47 -3.68 -6.02
N LEU A 322 -19.27 -3.37 -6.50
CA LEU A 322 -18.65 -2.06 -6.29
C LEU A 322 -19.50 -0.94 -6.88
N THR A 323 -19.92 -1.07 -8.14
CA THR A 323 -20.75 -0.05 -8.81
C THR A 323 -22.03 0.23 -8.02
N ASN A 324 -22.71 -0.81 -7.53
CA ASN A 324 -23.91 -0.65 -6.70
C ASN A 324 -23.60 0.01 -5.35
N THR A 325 -22.48 -0.34 -4.72
CA THR A 325 -22.01 0.27 -3.47
C THR A 325 -21.72 1.76 -3.66
N LEU A 326 -21.04 2.14 -4.75
CA LEU A 326 -20.73 3.53 -5.06
C LEU A 326 -21.97 4.37 -5.36
N LYS A 327 -22.96 3.81 -6.08
CA LYS A 327 -24.26 4.45 -6.30
C LYS A 327 -25.01 4.68 -4.99
N ALA A 328 -25.03 3.68 -4.10
CA ALA A 328 -25.63 3.80 -2.78
C ALA A 328 -24.93 4.87 -1.92
N PHE A 329 -23.60 4.92 -1.98
CA PHE A 329 -22.81 5.94 -1.29
C PHE A 329 -23.12 7.35 -1.82
N ALA A 330 -23.13 7.55 -3.14
CA ALA A 330 -23.47 8.84 -3.75
C ALA A 330 -24.88 9.32 -3.36
N LYS A 331 -25.85 8.41 -3.31
CA LYS A 331 -27.20 8.70 -2.84
C LYS A 331 -27.24 9.07 -1.35
N GLN A 332 -26.49 8.37 -0.51
CA GLN A 332 -26.41 8.64 0.93
C GLN A 332 -25.71 9.97 1.23
N TYR A 333 -24.73 10.35 0.41
CA TYR A 333 -23.89 11.53 0.59
C TYR A 333 -23.95 12.45 -0.66
N PRO A 334 -25.03 13.23 -0.85
CA PRO A 334 -25.27 13.99 -2.09
C PRO A 334 -24.21 15.04 -2.43
N GLN A 335 -23.40 15.47 -1.46
CA GLN A 335 -22.28 16.38 -1.68
C GLN A 335 -21.00 15.67 -2.14
N ALA A 336 -20.96 14.34 -2.09
CA ALA A 336 -19.83 13.57 -2.59
C ALA A 336 -19.89 13.46 -4.12
N GLN A 337 -18.81 13.82 -4.78
CA GLN A 337 -18.63 13.58 -6.20
C GLN A 337 -17.87 12.27 -6.38
N VAL A 338 -18.62 11.20 -6.65
CA VAL A 338 -18.07 9.84 -6.77
C VAL A 338 -17.89 9.51 -8.24
N ARG A 339 -16.67 9.12 -8.62
CA ARG A 339 -16.34 8.62 -9.96
C ARG A 339 -15.76 7.23 -9.86
N THR A 340 -16.02 6.42 -10.86
CA THR A 340 -15.43 5.09 -11.02
C THR A 340 -14.92 4.92 -12.44
N PHE A 341 -14.14 3.86 -12.67
CA PHE A 341 -13.71 3.45 -13.98
C PHE A 341 -13.97 1.95 -14.14
N GLU A 342 -14.47 1.53 -15.28
CA GLU A 342 -14.85 0.14 -15.55
C GLU A 342 -13.61 -0.72 -15.90
N THR A 343 -12.67 -0.79 -14.96
CA THR A 343 -11.36 -1.43 -15.17
C THR A 343 -11.49 -2.90 -15.53
N TYR A 344 -12.55 -3.59 -15.05
CA TYR A 344 -12.82 -4.98 -15.43
C TYR A 344 -12.98 -5.15 -16.94
N THR A 345 -13.91 -4.45 -17.56
CA THR A 345 -14.15 -4.49 -19.00
C THR A 345 -12.99 -3.88 -19.77
N TYR A 346 -12.45 -2.77 -19.28
CA TYR A 346 -11.32 -2.08 -19.89
C TYR A 346 -10.10 -2.99 -20.03
N SER A 347 -9.75 -3.75 -18.99
CA SER A 347 -8.57 -4.64 -19.03
C SER A 347 -8.69 -5.74 -20.10
N GLN A 348 -9.90 -6.27 -20.31
CA GLN A 348 -10.17 -7.26 -21.37
C GLN A 348 -10.02 -6.62 -22.77
N VAL A 349 -10.56 -5.43 -22.97
CA VAL A 349 -10.45 -4.68 -24.23
C VAL A 349 -8.98 -4.34 -24.53
N ARG A 350 -8.26 -3.83 -23.53
CA ARG A 350 -6.83 -3.49 -23.69
C ARG A 350 -5.97 -4.71 -24.00
N MET A 351 -6.26 -5.85 -23.40
CA MET A 351 -5.55 -7.09 -23.74
C MET A 351 -5.72 -7.45 -25.23
N VAL A 352 -6.95 -7.36 -25.76
CA VAL A 352 -7.22 -7.64 -27.17
C VAL A 352 -6.53 -6.62 -28.08
N GLN A 353 -6.60 -5.34 -27.75
CA GLN A 353 -5.93 -4.27 -28.50
C GLN A 353 -4.42 -4.44 -28.50
N ALA A 354 -3.81 -4.65 -27.34
CA ALA A 354 -2.38 -4.85 -27.22
C ALA A 354 -1.90 -6.07 -28.02
N ALA A 355 -2.66 -7.17 -28.02
CA ALA A 355 -2.36 -8.33 -28.87
C ALA A 355 -2.43 -7.99 -30.37
N ALA A 356 -3.42 -7.22 -30.80
CA ALA A 356 -3.54 -6.75 -32.17
C ALA A 356 -2.40 -5.80 -32.59
N GLU A 357 -1.84 -5.04 -31.63
CA GLU A 357 -0.65 -4.20 -31.80
C GLU A 357 0.67 -5.01 -31.83
N GLY A 358 0.59 -6.34 -31.70
CA GLY A 358 1.75 -7.25 -31.67
C GLY A 358 2.49 -7.29 -30.36
N ASN A 359 1.86 -6.88 -29.26
CA ASN A 359 2.45 -6.96 -27.93
C ASN A 359 2.24 -8.36 -27.30
N ASN A 360 3.17 -8.77 -26.43
CA ASN A 360 2.99 -9.96 -25.61
C ASN A 360 1.99 -9.65 -24.47
N VAL A 361 0.89 -10.38 -24.45
CA VAL A 361 -0.20 -10.22 -23.47
C VAL A 361 -0.37 -11.43 -22.54
N THR A 362 0.53 -12.39 -22.65
CA THR A 362 0.43 -13.67 -21.94
C THR A 362 1.55 -13.92 -20.96
N GLU A 363 2.76 -13.46 -21.28
CA GLU A 363 3.94 -13.69 -20.47
C GLU A 363 4.38 -12.40 -19.77
N PRO A 364 4.99 -12.52 -18.58
CA PRO A 364 5.62 -11.36 -17.94
C PRO A 364 6.93 -11.00 -18.66
N CYS A 365 7.26 -9.70 -18.70
CA CYS A 365 8.56 -9.22 -19.20
C CYS A 365 9.68 -9.53 -18.20
N TYR A 366 9.39 -9.49 -16.92
CA TYR A 366 10.29 -9.81 -15.82
C TYR A 366 9.75 -11.01 -15.05
N ASN A 367 10.57 -12.05 -14.94
CA ASN A 367 10.23 -13.25 -14.21
C ASN A 367 11.31 -13.53 -13.14
N PRO A 368 11.12 -13.13 -11.88
CA PRO A 368 12.07 -13.39 -10.83
C PRO A 368 12.21 -14.90 -10.59
N VAL A 369 13.44 -15.38 -10.43
CA VAL A 369 13.71 -16.81 -10.16
C VAL A 369 13.24 -17.18 -8.75
N PHE A 370 13.43 -16.25 -7.81
CA PHE A 370 13.02 -16.37 -6.41
C PHE A 370 12.96 -14.97 -5.79
N PRO A 371 12.16 -14.72 -4.73
CA PRO A 371 12.22 -13.45 -4.03
C PRO A 371 13.67 -13.07 -3.66
N GLY A 372 14.13 -11.94 -4.15
CA GLY A 372 15.50 -11.48 -3.96
C GLY A 372 16.55 -12.02 -4.95
N VAL A 373 16.17 -12.86 -5.91
CA VAL A 373 17.04 -13.31 -7.00
C VAL A 373 16.49 -12.80 -8.31
N PRO A 374 17.12 -11.81 -8.97
CA PRO A 374 16.69 -11.32 -10.26
C PRO A 374 16.62 -12.45 -11.29
N GLY A 375 15.55 -12.47 -12.05
CA GLY A 375 15.38 -13.35 -13.19
C GLY A 375 15.62 -12.65 -14.51
N PRO A 376 15.35 -13.32 -15.63
CA PRO A 376 15.47 -12.73 -16.94
C PRO A 376 14.46 -11.59 -17.13
N VAL A 377 14.91 -10.57 -17.87
CA VAL A 377 14.09 -9.44 -18.32
C VAL A 377 13.98 -9.51 -19.83
N CYS A 378 12.80 -9.24 -20.37
CA CYS A 378 12.61 -9.14 -21.82
C CYS A 378 13.40 -7.95 -22.41
N ALA A 379 13.74 -8.02 -23.69
CA ALA A 379 14.51 -6.98 -24.37
C ALA A 379 13.69 -5.70 -24.61
N ARG A 380 12.37 -5.80 -24.67
CA ARG A 380 11.44 -4.72 -25.04
C ARG A 380 10.25 -4.68 -24.10
N PRO A 381 10.38 -4.11 -22.87
CA PRO A 381 9.26 -3.99 -21.92
C PRO A 381 8.05 -3.25 -22.50
N ASP A 382 8.28 -2.29 -23.39
CA ASP A 382 7.25 -1.55 -24.13
C ASP A 382 6.38 -2.42 -25.05
N LYS A 383 6.80 -3.67 -25.30
CA LYS A 383 6.07 -4.67 -26.09
C LYS A 383 5.41 -5.75 -25.24
N TYR A 384 5.31 -5.54 -23.93
CA TYR A 384 4.65 -6.43 -23.01
C TYR A 384 3.54 -5.71 -22.25
N LEU A 385 2.40 -6.41 -22.08
CA LEU A 385 1.32 -5.90 -21.24
C LEU A 385 1.72 -5.98 -19.77
N PHE A 386 2.37 -7.07 -19.36
CA PHE A 386 2.74 -7.35 -17.98
C PHE A 386 4.25 -7.16 -17.76
N TRP A 387 4.59 -6.40 -16.71
CA TRP A 387 5.94 -6.31 -16.19
C TRP A 387 6.34 -7.62 -15.49
N ASP A 388 5.59 -7.99 -14.48
CA ASP A 388 5.72 -9.26 -13.76
C ASP A 388 4.43 -10.10 -13.88
N ALA A 389 4.25 -11.08 -13.00
CA ALA A 389 3.11 -11.99 -13.06
C ALA A 389 1.73 -11.30 -12.86
N ASN A 390 1.69 -10.08 -12.30
CA ASN A 390 0.46 -9.40 -11.91
C ASN A 390 0.35 -7.94 -12.39
N HIS A 391 1.48 -7.26 -12.60
CA HIS A 391 1.51 -5.82 -12.76
C HIS A 391 1.78 -5.41 -14.20
N PRO A 392 1.22 -4.29 -14.68
CA PRO A 392 1.51 -3.77 -16.02
C PRO A 392 2.94 -3.20 -16.09
N THR A 393 3.49 -3.17 -17.30
CA THR A 393 4.70 -2.41 -17.60
C THR A 393 4.47 -0.90 -17.42
N ALA A 394 5.54 -0.11 -17.37
CA ALA A 394 5.43 1.35 -17.34
C ALA A 394 4.66 1.90 -18.56
N ALA A 395 4.84 1.29 -19.73
CA ALA A 395 4.07 1.63 -20.93
C ALA A 395 2.56 1.34 -20.71
N GLY A 396 2.21 0.17 -20.21
CA GLY A 396 0.83 -0.18 -19.85
C GLY A 396 0.27 0.73 -18.78
N SER A 397 1.03 1.00 -17.72
CA SER A 397 0.66 1.92 -16.63
C SER A 397 0.39 3.34 -17.14
N THR A 398 1.19 3.82 -18.09
CA THR A 398 1.01 5.14 -18.70
C THR A 398 -0.32 5.22 -19.45
N VAL A 399 -0.64 4.21 -20.25
CA VAL A 399 -1.92 4.17 -21.00
C VAL A 399 -3.10 4.14 -20.02
N ILE A 400 -3.09 3.23 -19.04
CA ILE A 400 -4.18 3.10 -18.05
C ILE A 400 -4.35 4.40 -17.25
N GLY A 401 -3.26 4.98 -16.75
CA GLY A 401 -3.29 6.21 -15.97
C GLY A 401 -3.77 7.42 -16.77
N THR A 402 -3.39 7.53 -18.04
CA THR A 402 -3.90 8.57 -18.95
C THR A 402 -5.40 8.41 -19.19
N ASP A 403 -5.89 7.19 -19.41
CA ASP A 403 -7.32 6.92 -19.58
C ASP A 403 -8.11 7.18 -18.26
N PHE A 404 -7.53 6.92 -17.10
CA PHE A 404 -8.11 7.32 -15.82
C PHE A 404 -8.25 8.86 -15.73
N ALA A 405 -7.17 9.59 -16.05
CA ALA A 405 -7.19 11.05 -16.06
C ALA A 405 -8.25 11.61 -17.01
N LYS A 406 -8.32 11.07 -18.22
CA LYS A 406 -9.32 11.43 -19.23
C LYS A 406 -10.74 11.21 -18.71
N SER A 407 -11.02 10.06 -18.09
CA SER A 407 -12.33 9.76 -17.55
C SER A 407 -12.74 10.70 -16.43
N LEU A 408 -11.79 11.13 -15.59
CA LEU A 408 -12.03 12.04 -14.48
C LEU A 408 -12.51 13.43 -14.92
N VAL A 409 -12.09 13.89 -16.09
CA VAL A 409 -12.47 15.20 -16.62
C VAL A 409 -13.65 15.14 -17.60
N GLN A 410 -13.89 13.98 -18.24
CA GLN A 410 -14.94 13.83 -19.24
C GLN A 410 -16.21 13.19 -18.71
N ALA A 411 -16.12 12.30 -17.72
CA ALA A 411 -17.27 11.62 -17.16
C ALA A 411 -17.89 12.42 -16.01
N ALA A 412 -19.22 12.48 -16.00
CA ALA A 412 -19.96 13.01 -14.86
C ALA A 412 -19.78 12.11 -13.63
N PRO A 413 -19.84 12.66 -12.40
CA PRO A 413 -19.98 11.87 -11.19
C PRO A 413 -21.21 10.97 -11.23
N LEU A 414 -21.20 9.89 -10.45
CA LEU A 414 -22.38 9.04 -10.26
C LEU A 414 -23.53 9.87 -9.70
N PRO A 415 -24.77 9.63 -10.16
CA PRO A 415 -25.93 10.39 -9.74
C PRO A 415 -26.19 10.22 -8.23
N SER A 416 -26.48 11.34 -7.57
CA SER A 416 -26.85 11.40 -6.15
C SER A 416 -28.36 11.30 -5.92
N ARG A 417 -29.16 11.23 -7.00
CA ARG A 417 -30.63 11.16 -6.97
C ARG A 417 -31.15 9.96 -7.75
#